data_d236e3c41b48667b32e11bf8bee8c59c
#
_entry.id   d236e3c41b48667b32e11bf8bee8c59c
#
_cell.length_a   1.000
_cell.length_b   1.000
_cell.length_c   1.000
_cell.angle_alpha   90.00
_cell.angle_beta   90.00
_cell.angle_gamma   90.00
#
_symmetry.space_group_name_H-M   'P 1'
#
loop_
_entity.id
_entity.type
_entity.pdbx_description
1 polymer ?
#
loop_
_entity_poly.entity_id
_entity_poly.type
_entity_poly.pdbx_seq_one_letter_code
_entity_poly.pdbx_strand_id
1 'polypeptide(L)'
;ELKKKGVEVFIANIPCWTWPNGVVRGVLNMGLPTILLSNDDPGTHGTVGFLGSGGALNQIGYKHLRIQQDFTDEHPNLFDTKMMPYIRAAAAVRKLQGRIFGFIGGRSLGIDTGSFDPMQWKKLFQIDSDHIDHEEIVRRAEAIDESRVEAVFRWLVDSVGSVKYDEKLTEERLKYQVACYLATKDIIADRHLDFGAIKCMPDMTNFRAPQCISTALLNGGYDADGEFDPFPISCEADADGALTMEMLKLISGGMPTMFADVSHVGYKEKLIYLPNC
;
A
#
# COMPACT_ATOMS: atom_id res chain seq x y z
N GLU A 1 -10.44 -11.63 -26.63
CA GLU A 1 -11.48 -10.65 -26.29
C GLU A 1 -11.38 -10.18 -24.85
N LEU A 2 -11.35 -11.08 -23.84
CA LEU A 2 -11.23 -10.72 -22.42
C LEU A 2 -9.98 -9.88 -22.10
N LYS A 3 -8.82 -10.23 -22.65
CA LYS A 3 -7.59 -9.42 -22.48
C LYS A 3 -7.74 -7.96 -22.93
N LYS A 4 -8.49 -7.74 -24.01
CA LYS A 4 -8.75 -6.39 -24.53
C LYS A 4 -9.66 -5.56 -23.61
N LYS A 5 -10.37 -6.21 -22.66
CA LYS A 5 -11.25 -5.56 -21.68
C LYS A 5 -10.53 -5.23 -20.36
N GLY A 6 -9.21 -5.41 -20.27
CA GLY A 6 -8.45 -5.11 -19.05
C GLY A 6 -8.71 -6.06 -17.89
N VAL A 7 -9.07 -7.32 -18.16
CA VAL A 7 -9.31 -8.34 -17.13
C VAL A 7 -7.99 -8.64 -16.39
N GLU A 8 -8.02 -8.62 -15.06
CA GLU A 8 -6.85 -8.78 -14.19
C GLU A 8 -6.79 -10.15 -13.50
N VAL A 9 -7.93 -10.83 -13.35
CA VAL A 9 -8.04 -12.17 -12.77
C VAL A 9 -8.89 -13.03 -13.69
N PHE A 10 -8.52 -14.28 -13.86
CA PHE A 10 -9.26 -15.25 -14.66
C PHE A 10 -9.87 -16.34 -13.79
N ILE A 11 -11.19 -16.49 -13.85
CA ILE A 11 -11.92 -17.57 -13.17
C ILE A 11 -12.34 -18.59 -14.22
N ALA A 12 -11.74 -19.77 -14.17
CA ALA A 12 -12.11 -20.91 -14.98
C ALA A 12 -13.14 -21.75 -14.21
N ASN A 13 -14.42 -21.55 -14.53
CA ASN A 13 -15.51 -22.33 -13.92
C ASN A 13 -15.67 -23.67 -14.66
N ILE A 14 -15.64 -24.77 -13.92
CA ILE A 14 -15.74 -26.15 -14.40
C ILE A 14 -16.97 -26.80 -13.73
N PRO A 15 -18.18 -26.46 -14.21
CA PRO A 15 -19.41 -26.90 -13.55
C PRO A 15 -19.78 -28.35 -13.86
N CYS A 16 -19.20 -28.95 -14.87
CA CYS A 16 -19.43 -30.32 -15.28
C CYS A 16 -18.17 -30.95 -15.85
N TRP A 17 -18.26 -32.21 -16.28
CA TRP A 17 -17.15 -32.89 -16.96
C TRP A 17 -16.60 -31.99 -18.10
N THR A 18 -15.32 -31.71 -18.06
CA THR A 18 -14.65 -30.84 -19.03
C THR A 18 -13.27 -31.41 -19.36
N TRP A 19 -12.86 -31.33 -20.62
CA TRP A 19 -11.55 -31.78 -21.07
C TRP A 19 -10.44 -30.88 -20.47
N PRO A 20 -9.52 -31.42 -19.63
CA PRO A 20 -8.48 -30.64 -18.95
C PRO A 20 -7.61 -29.83 -19.92
N ASN A 21 -7.27 -30.37 -21.09
CA ASN A 21 -6.45 -29.68 -22.07
C ASN A 21 -7.10 -28.39 -22.59
N GLY A 22 -8.42 -28.33 -22.69
CA GLY A 22 -9.15 -27.11 -23.06
C GLY A 22 -9.04 -26.03 -22.00
N VAL A 23 -9.21 -26.40 -20.73
CA VAL A 23 -9.05 -25.50 -19.57
C VAL A 23 -7.62 -24.97 -19.50
N VAL A 24 -6.63 -25.86 -19.54
CA VAL A 24 -5.20 -25.50 -19.48
C VAL A 24 -4.83 -24.53 -20.60
N ARG A 25 -5.27 -24.79 -21.84
CA ARG A 25 -5.01 -23.87 -22.96
C ARG A 25 -5.67 -22.50 -22.74
N GLY A 26 -6.88 -22.46 -22.21
CA GLY A 26 -7.57 -21.22 -21.84
C GLY A 26 -6.77 -20.43 -20.81
N VAL A 27 -6.35 -21.07 -19.71
CA VAL A 27 -5.56 -20.49 -18.65
C VAL A 27 -4.22 -19.94 -19.16
N LEU A 28 -3.48 -20.73 -19.93
CA LEU A 28 -2.19 -20.31 -20.50
C LEU A 28 -2.34 -19.14 -21.48
N ASN A 29 -3.40 -19.15 -22.32
CA ASN A 29 -3.67 -18.03 -23.21
C ASN A 29 -4.01 -16.73 -22.46
N MET A 30 -4.66 -16.82 -21.30
CA MET A 30 -4.94 -15.66 -20.45
C MET A 30 -3.66 -15.16 -19.78
N GLY A 31 -2.84 -16.05 -19.21
CA GLY A 31 -1.60 -15.68 -18.50
C GLY A 31 -1.83 -14.77 -17.32
N LEU A 32 -2.95 -14.93 -16.63
CA LEU A 32 -3.38 -14.08 -15.51
C LEU A 32 -3.45 -14.91 -14.22
N PRO A 33 -3.41 -14.26 -13.04
CA PRO A 33 -3.79 -14.93 -11.80
C PRO A 33 -5.10 -15.67 -11.99
N THR A 34 -5.10 -16.98 -11.67
CA THR A 34 -6.18 -17.88 -12.07
C THR A 34 -6.81 -18.56 -10.88
N ILE A 35 -8.13 -18.64 -10.88
CA ILE A 35 -8.94 -19.44 -9.98
C ILE A 35 -9.59 -20.54 -10.81
N LEU A 36 -9.41 -21.81 -10.42
CA LEU A 36 -10.25 -22.91 -10.87
C LEU A 36 -11.42 -23.03 -9.90
N LEU A 37 -12.62 -22.95 -10.41
CA LEU A 37 -13.86 -23.08 -9.65
C LEU A 37 -14.62 -24.29 -10.12
N SER A 38 -15.16 -25.09 -9.20
CA SER A 38 -16.05 -26.21 -9.51
C SER A 38 -17.15 -26.33 -8.47
N ASN A 39 -18.30 -26.82 -8.90
CA ASN A 39 -19.36 -27.28 -8.01
C ASN A 39 -19.05 -28.70 -7.50
N ASP A 40 -19.34 -28.96 -6.23
CA ASP A 40 -19.25 -30.30 -5.63
C ASP A 40 -20.58 -31.04 -5.77
N ASP A 41 -21.05 -31.19 -7.00
CA ASP A 41 -22.26 -31.91 -7.33
C ASP A 41 -21.92 -33.25 -8.01
N PRO A 42 -22.22 -34.40 -7.38
CA PRO A 42 -21.92 -35.71 -7.95
C PRO A 42 -22.65 -35.98 -9.28
N GLY A 43 -23.76 -35.32 -9.54
CA GLY A 43 -24.54 -35.49 -10.78
C GLY A 43 -23.87 -34.88 -12.04
N THR A 44 -22.93 -33.95 -11.86
CA THR A 44 -22.33 -33.21 -12.98
C THR A 44 -20.91 -33.68 -13.35
N HIS A 45 -20.26 -34.46 -12.49
CA HIS A 45 -18.86 -34.89 -12.65
C HIS A 45 -17.85 -33.72 -12.82
N GLY A 46 -18.17 -32.52 -12.33
CA GLY A 46 -17.32 -31.34 -12.39
C GLY A 46 -15.98 -31.55 -11.71
N THR A 47 -15.98 -32.25 -10.58
CA THR A 47 -14.78 -32.64 -9.81
C THR A 47 -13.71 -33.31 -10.68
N VAL A 48 -14.07 -34.16 -11.62
CA VAL A 48 -13.10 -34.88 -12.48
C VAL A 48 -12.35 -33.90 -13.37
N GLY A 49 -13.06 -33.02 -14.08
CA GLY A 49 -12.46 -31.99 -14.90
C GLY A 49 -11.61 -30.98 -14.11
N PHE A 50 -12.09 -30.61 -12.93
CA PHE A 50 -11.40 -29.71 -11.98
C PHE A 50 -10.07 -30.29 -11.49
N LEU A 51 -10.06 -31.53 -10.99
CA LEU A 51 -8.85 -32.19 -10.51
C LEU A 51 -7.86 -32.44 -11.67
N GLY A 52 -8.32 -32.90 -12.82
CA GLY A 52 -7.49 -33.11 -14.00
C GLY A 52 -6.87 -31.82 -14.51
N SER A 53 -7.63 -30.74 -14.60
CA SER A 53 -7.13 -29.42 -15.03
C SER A 53 -6.11 -28.86 -14.03
N GLY A 54 -6.42 -28.93 -12.72
CA GLY A 54 -5.53 -28.46 -11.68
C GLY A 54 -4.25 -29.29 -11.58
N GLY A 55 -4.34 -30.61 -11.76
CA GLY A 55 -3.18 -31.50 -11.84
C GLY A 55 -2.25 -31.15 -13.00
N ALA A 56 -2.82 -30.92 -14.19
CA ALA A 56 -2.05 -30.53 -15.36
C ALA A 56 -1.36 -29.16 -15.20
N LEU A 57 -2.05 -28.17 -14.60
CA LEU A 57 -1.44 -26.87 -14.28
C LEU A 57 -0.32 -26.99 -13.26
N ASN A 58 -0.44 -27.86 -12.25
CA ASN A 58 0.64 -28.12 -11.29
C ASN A 58 1.88 -28.73 -11.97
N GLN A 59 1.68 -29.67 -12.91
CA GLN A 59 2.81 -30.30 -13.61
C GLN A 59 3.67 -29.32 -14.39
N ILE A 60 3.07 -28.24 -14.89
CA ILE A 60 3.78 -27.16 -15.60
C ILE A 60 4.19 -25.99 -14.69
N GLY A 61 4.00 -26.11 -13.36
CA GLY A 61 4.35 -25.08 -12.40
C GLY A 61 3.47 -23.82 -12.44
N TYR A 62 2.30 -23.88 -13.08
CA TYR A 62 1.38 -22.71 -13.14
C TYR A 62 0.63 -22.54 -11.82
N LYS A 63 0.92 -21.45 -11.11
CA LYS A 63 0.27 -21.15 -9.82
C LYS A 63 -1.19 -20.74 -10.03
N HIS A 64 -2.09 -21.38 -9.30
CA HIS A 64 -3.51 -21.11 -9.36
C HIS A 64 -4.18 -21.44 -8.02
N LEU A 65 -5.31 -20.77 -7.72
CA LEU A 65 -6.17 -21.11 -6.59
C LEU A 65 -7.20 -22.15 -7.04
N ARG A 66 -7.52 -23.10 -6.18
CA ARG A 66 -8.60 -24.08 -6.40
C ARG A 66 -9.70 -23.85 -5.39
N ILE A 67 -10.94 -23.75 -5.86
CA ILE A 67 -12.14 -23.65 -5.05
C ILE A 67 -13.13 -24.66 -5.57
N GLN A 68 -13.53 -25.56 -4.68
CA GLN A 68 -14.63 -26.51 -4.90
C GLN A 68 -15.60 -26.35 -3.75
N GLN A 69 -16.86 -26.14 -4.04
CA GLN A 69 -17.90 -25.89 -3.05
C GLN A 69 -19.23 -26.34 -3.60
N ASP A 70 -20.04 -26.97 -2.75
CA ASP A 70 -21.46 -27.10 -2.99
C ASP A 70 -22.13 -25.73 -2.75
N PHE A 71 -22.63 -25.12 -3.82
CA PHE A 71 -23.26 -23.81 -3.76
C PHE A 71 -24.70 -23.87 -3.21
N THR A 72 -25.20 -25.07 -2.93
CA THR A 72 -26.53 -25.29 -2.34
C THR A 72 -26.46 -25.48 -0.82
N ASP A 73 -25.27 -25.65 -0.25
CA ASP A 73 -25.03 -25.94 1.15
C ASP A 73 -24.63 -24.69 1.95
N GLU A 74 -25.02 -24.63 3.23
CA GLU A 74 -24.69 -23.57 4.19
C GLU A 74 -23.24 -23.63 4.73
N HIS A 75 -22.38 -24.48 4.17
CA HIS A 75 -20.99 -24.65 4.60
C HIS A 75 -20.11 -23.42 4.34
N PRO A 76 -18.94 -23.32 5.00
CA PRO A 76 -18.17 -22.08 5.04
C PRO A 76 -17.97 -21.51 3.64
N ASN A 77 -18.47 -20.32 3.47
CA ASN A 77 -18.46 -19.59 2.20
C ASN A 77 -17.02 -19.38 1.70
N LEU A 78 -16.55 -20.32 0.87
CA LEU A 78 -15.21 -20.26 0.27
C LEU A 78 -15.05 -19.06 -0.68
N PHE A 79 -16.18 -18.51 -1.14
CA PHE A 79 -16.16 -17.27 -1.92
C PHE A 79 -15.57 -16.13 -1.10
N ASP A 80 -16.09 -15.87 0.10
CA ASP A 80 -15.62 -14.77 0.94
C ASP A 80 -14.29 -15.06 1.62
N THR A 81 -14.05 -16.32 2.00
CA THR A 81 -12.86 -16.68 2.80
C THR A 81 -11.62 -16.98 1.97
N LYS A 82 -11.76 -17.36 0.69
CA LYS A 82 -10.63 -17.70 -0.19
C LYS A 82 -10.63 -16.95 -1.51
N MET A 83 -11.77 -16.90 -2.22
CA MET A 83 -11.81 -16.32 -3.56
C MET A 83 -11.64 -14.80 -3.53
N MET A 84 -12.39 -14.10 -2.70
CA MET A 84 -12.30 -12.65 -2.60
C MET A 84 -10.93 -12.16 -2.10
N PRO A 85 -10.30 -12.77 -1.08
CA PRO A 85 -8.92 -12.44 -0.72
C PRO A 85 -7.92 -12.62 -1.86
N TYR A 86 -8.04 -13.72 -2.62
CA TYR A 86 -7.18 -13.95 -3.79
C TYR A 86 -7.38 -12.89 -4.89
N ILE A 87 -8.62 -12.53 -5.19
CA ILE A 87 -8.95 -11.48 -6.18
C ILE A 87 -8.39 -10.14 -5.73
N ARG A 88 -8.56 -9.76 -4.46
CA ARG A 88 -8.02 -8.51 -3.90
C ARG A 88 -6.49 -8.48 -3.96
N ALA A 89 -5.83 -9.58 -3.60
CA ALA A 89 -4.38 -9.69 -3.69
C ALA A 89 -3.89 -9.57 -5.14
N ALA A 90 -4.54 -10.24 -6.08
CA ALA A 90 -4.19 -10.15 -7.50
C ALA A 90 -4.38 -8.74 -8.07
N ALA A 91 -5.48 -8.07 -7.70
CA ALA A 91 -5.73 -6.69 -8.08
C ALA A 91 -4.70 -5.72 -7.47
N ALA A 92 -4.32 -5.94 -6.19
CA ALA A 92 -3.29 -5.15 -5.53
C ALA A 92 -1.93 -5.29 -6.22
N VAL A 93 -1.51 -6.51 -6.55
CA VAL A 93 -0.28 -6.75 -7.32
C VAL A 93 -0.31 -6.04 -8.67
N ARG A 94 -1.45 -6.04 -9.35
CA ARG A 94 -1.59 -5.34 -10.64
C ARG A 94 -1.50 -3.82 -10.48
N LYS A 95 -2.14 -3.26 -9.45
CA LYS A 95 -2.10 -1.83 -9.15
C LYS A 95 -0.73 -1.35 -8.68
N LEU A 96 0.06 -2.24 -8.08
CA LEU A 96 1.43 -1.94 -7.65
C LEU A 96 2.38 -1.72 -8.85
N GLN A 97 2.11 -2.38 -9.98
CA GLN A 97 2.92 -2.25 -11.19
C GLN A 97 2.82 -0.83 -11.78
N GLY A 98 3.98 -0.24 -12.03
CA GLY A 98 4.10 1.12 -12.58
C GLY A 98 4.01 2.22 -11.54
N ARG A 99 3.90 1.90 -10.24
CA ARG A 99 3.99 2.86 -9.13
C ARG A 99 5.37 3.49 -9.05
N ILE A 100 5.41 4.72 -8.54
CA ILE A 100 6.64 5.48 -8.32
C ILE A 100 6.83 5.70 -6.83
N PHE A 101 7.91 5.17 -6.30
CA PHE A 101 8.33 5.32 -4.91
C PHE A 101 9.17 6.58 -4.73
N GLY A 102 8.78 7.47 -3.82
CA GLY A 102 9.56 8.64 -3.42
C GLY A 102 10.46 8.32 -2.23
N PHE A 103 11.79 8.33 -2.43
CA PHE A 103 12.77 8.15 -1.36
C PHE A 103 13.37 9.49 -0.97
N ILE A 104 12.90 10.06 0.16
CA ILE A 104 13.19 11.43 0.55
C ILE A 104 14.24 11.48 1.66
N GLY A 105 15.38 12.08 1.38
CA GLY A 105 16.46 12.30 2.33
C GLY A 105 17.41 11.14 2.56
N GLY A 106 17.17 9.99 1.95
CA GLY A 106 18.06 8.83 2.04
C GLY A 106 17.93 8.04 3.35
N ARG A 107 18.79 7.05 3.55
CA ARG A 107 18.77 6.15 4.71
C ARG A 107 18.93 6.90 6.03
N SER A 108 18.03 6.65 6.98
CA SER A 108 18.04 7.25 8.32
C SER A 108 18.79 6.36 9.32
N LEU A 109 19.58 6.95 10.21
CA LEU A 109 20.15 6.35 11.43
C LEU A 109 20.83 4.97 11.26
N GLY A 110 21.21 4.59 10.05
CA GLY A 110 21.77 3.27 9.76
C GLY A 110 20.74 2.13 9.72
N ILE A 111 19.44 2.45 9.66
CA ILE A 111 18.36 1.46 9.57
C ILE A 111 18.44 0.72 8.24
N ASP A 112 18.56 -0.61 8.30
CA ASP A 112 18.80 -1.43 7.10
C ASP A 112 17.60 -1.48 6.15
N THR A 113 16.38 -1.39 6.65
CA THR A 113 15.16 -1.32 5.82
C THR A 113 15.04 -0.02 5.01
N GLY A 114 15.86 0.99 5.31
CA GLY A 114 16.08 2.17 4.47
C GLY A 114 17.08 1.94 3.33
N SER A 115 17.59 0.72 3.15
CA SER A 115 18.52 0.36 2.07
C SER A 115 17.84 -0.63 1.14
N PHE A 116 17.19 -0.13 0.09
CA PHE A 116 16.52 -0.97 -0.90
C PHE A 116 17.33 -0.99 -2.22
N ASP A 117 17.11 -2.03 -3.03
CA ASP A 117 17.64 -2.11 -4.39
C ASP A 117 16.55 -1.72 -5.41
N PRO A 118 16.65 -0.55 -6.04
CA PRO A 118 15.66 -0.09 -7.01
C PRO A 118 15.50 -1.05 -8.19
N MET A 119 16.58 -1.71 -8.61
CA MET A 119 16.53 -2.64 -9.73
C MET A 119 15.84 -3.95 -9.35
N GLN A 120 16.00 -4.39 -8.10
CA GLN A 120 15.27 -5.52 -7.56
C GLN A 120 13.77 -5.22 -7.48
N TRP A 121 13.40 -4.04 -6.98
CA TRP A 121 12.00 -3.61 -6.92
C TRP A 121 11.39 -3.48 -8.31
N LYS A 122 12.13 -2.92 -9.25
CA LYS A 122 11.69 -2.84 -10.65
C LYS A 122 11.46 -4.23 -11.27
N LYS A 123 12.35 -5.18 -11.00
CA LYS A 123 12.25 -6.56 -11.49
C LYS A 123 11.09 -7.34 -10.86
N LEU A 124 10.91 -7.22 -9.54
CA LEU A 124 9.93 -8.03 -8.79
C LEU A 124 8.53 -7.43 -8.81
N PHE A 125 8.42 -6.10 -8.64
CA PHE A 125 7.17 -5.40 -8.44
C PHE A 125 6.81 -4.45 -9.58
N GLN A 126 7.75 -4.19 -10.51
CA GLN A 126 7.65 -3.18 -11.56
C GLN A 126 7.43 -1.76 -11.00
N ILE A 127 7.98 -1.48 -9.82
CA ILE A 127 8.00 -0.16 -9.19
C ILE A 127 9.21 0.62 -9.68
N ASP A 128 9.03 1.88 -10.02
CA ASP A 128 10.11 2.84 -10.23
C ASP A 128 10.38 3.63 -8.95
N SER A 129 11.51 4.35 -8.87
CA SER A 129 11.85 5.14 -7.70
C SER A 129 12.48 6.47 -8.08
N ASP A 130 12.14 7.51 -7.32
CA ASP A 130 12.75 8.82 -7.39
C ASP A 130 13.41 9.16 -6.05
N HIS A 131 14.65 9.66 -6.10
CA HIS A 131 15.41 10.06 -4.93
C HIS A 131 15.35 11.59 -4.80
N ILE A 132 14.84 12.06 -3.68
CA ILE A 132 14.55 13.47 -3.43
C ILE A 132 15.40 13.94 -2.26
N ASP A 133 16.12 15.04 -2.46
CA ASP A 133 16.91 15.65 -1.41
C ASP A 133 16.03 16.45 -0.44
N HIS A 134 16.39 16.46 0.86
CA HIS A 134 15.74 17.30 1.86
C HIS A 134 15.74 18.79 1.49
N GLU A 135 16.76 19.25 0.81
CA GLU A 135 16.88 20.64 0.39
C GLU A 135 15.70 21.08 -0.47
N GLU A 136 15.11 20.17 -1.25
CA GLU A 136 13.90 20.49 -2.02
C GLU A 136 12.71 20.83 -1.12
N ILE A 137 12.51 20.06 -0.03
CA ILE A 137 11.46 20.37 0.96
C ILE A 137 11.74 21.73 1.61
N VAL A 138 12.96 21.95 2.08
CA VAL A 138 13.34 23.20 2.77
C VAL A 138 13.09 24.41 1.90
N ARG A 139 13.59 24.40 0.67
CA ARG A 139 13.44 25.52 -0.28
C ARG A 139 11.99 25.79 -0.65
N ARG A 140 11.21 24.74 -0.86
CA ARG A 140 9.77 24.91 -1.13
C ARG A 140 9.03 25.43 0.08
N ALA A 141 9.31 24.91 1.28
CA ALA A 141 8.69 25.36 2.52
C ALA A 141 8.96 26.84 2.81
N GLU A 142 10.19 27.33 2.55
CA GLU A 142 10.59 28.73 2.69
C GLU A 142 9.95 29.65 1.63
N ALA A 143 9.45 29.10 0.53
CA ALA A 143 8.86 29.85 -0.59
C ALA A 143 7.31 29.75 -0.64
N ILE A 144 6.70 28.96 0.21
CA ILE A 144 5.22 28.81 0.24
C ILE A 144 4.56 30.12 0.72
N ASP A 145 3.45 30.44 0.09
CA ASP A 145 2.63 31.58 0.48
C ASP A 145 2.17 31.45 1.94
N GLU A 146 2.38 32.49 2.74
CA GLU A 146 2.05 32.51 4.15
C GLU A 146 0.55 32.26 4.41
N SER A 147 -0.32 32.75 3.52
CA SER A 147 -1.77 32.54 3.64
C SER A 147 -2.16 31.07 3.52
N ARG A 148 -1.46 30.30 2.69
CA ARG A 148 -1.66 28.86 2.53
C ARG A 148 -1.20 28.11 3.80
N VAL A 149 -0.06 28.49 4.36
CA VAL A 149 0.44 27.93 5.63
C VAL A 149 -0.55 28.22 6.77
N GLU A 150 -1.00 29.47 6.89
CA GLU A 150 -1.92 29.90 7.95
C GLU A 150 -3.26 29.16 7.87
N ALA A 151 -3.79 28.92 6.68
CA ALA A 151 -5.05 28.19 6.50
C ALA A 151 -4.95 26.75 7.05
N VAL A 152 -3.90 26.02 6.68
CA VAL A 152 -3.67 24.64 7.15
C VAL A 152 -3.31 24.62 8.64
N PHE A 153 -2.54 25.58 9.12
CA PHE A 153 -2.19 25.71 10.53
C PHE A 153 -3.44 25.89 11.40
N ARG A 154 -4.34 26.82 11.06
CA ARG A 154 -5.59 27.02 11.81
C ARG A 154 -6.46 25.80 11.81
N TRP A 155 -6.67 25.20 10.64
CA TRP A 155 -7.42 23.96 10.53
C TRP A 155 -6.82 22.87 11.46
N LEU A 156 -5.49 22.70 11.46
CA LEU A 156 -4.81 21.70 12.30
C LEU A 156 -5.04 21.96 13.79
N VAL A 157 -4.85 23.21 14.24
CA VAL A 157 -5.03 23.58 15.66
C VAL A 157 -6.48 23.39 16.10
N ASP A 158 -7.43 23.77 15.26
CA ASP A 158 -8.87 23.61 15.53
C ASP A 158 -9.27 22.12 15.58
N SER A 159 -8.68 21.29 14.70
CA SER A 159 -8.98 19.86 14.60
C SER A 159 -8.49 19.03 15.78
N VAL A 160 -7.34 19.39 16.37
CA VAL A 160 -6.76 18.63 17.51
C VAL A 160 -7.28 19.07 18.88
N GLY A 161 -8.13 20.11 18.94
CA GLY A 161 -8.79 20.61 20.12
C GLY A 161 -7.89 21.42 21.06
N SER A 162 -6.61 21.08 21.25
CA SER A 162 -5.65 21.91 21.99
C SER A 162 -4.22 21.59 21.64
N VAL A 163 -3.39 22.61 21.50
CA VAL A 163 -1.94 22.50 21.33
C VAL A 163 -1.25 23.09 22.56
N LYS A 164 -0.35 22.34 23.18
CA LYS A 164 0.48 22.82 24.28
C LYS A 164 1.82 23.26 23.72
N TYR A 165 2.07 24.55 23.73
CA TYR A 165 3.35 25.11 23.33
C TYR A 165 4.34 25.13 24.50
N ASP A 166 5.62 24.96 24.16
CA ASP A 166 6.74 25.00 25.10
C ASP A 166 8.01 25.59 24.40
N GLU A 167 9.16 25.46 25.03
CA GLU A 167 10.43 25.95 24.44
C GLU A 167 10.86 25.19 23.18
N LYS A 168 10.37 23.96 22.98
CA LYS A 168 10.69 23.11 21.81
C LYS A 168 9.64 23.22 20.73
N LEU A 169 8.36 23.30 21.10
CA LEU A 169 7.25 23.46 20.18
C LEU A 169 6.67 24.87 20.32
N THR A 170 7.12 25.80 19.52
CA THR A 170 6.52 27.14 19.38
C THR A 170 5.53 27.17 18.23
N GLU A 171 4.68 28.19 18.16
CA GLU A 171 3.75 28.40 17.05
C GLU A 171 4.49 28.50 15.71
N GLU A 172 5.61 29.24 15.66
CA GLU A 172 6.41 29.38 14.44
C GLU A 172 6.98 28.04 14.00
N ARG A 173 7.45 27.22 14.93
CA ARG A 173 7.96 25.87 14.59
C ARG A 173 6.86 24.97 14.05
N LEU A 174 5.66 25.06 14.61
CA LEU A 174 4.50 24.28 14.12
C LEU A 174 4.09 24.78 12.73
N LYS A 175 4.05 26.09 12.50
CA LYS A 175 3.80 26.67 11.15
C LYS A 175 4.86 26.22 10.14
N TYR A 176 6.12 26.16 10.54
CA TYR A 176 7.18 25.65 9.67
C TYR A 176 7.02 24.17 9.35
N GLN A 177 6.57 23.33 10.30
CA GLN A 177 6.22 21.93 10.02
C GLN A 177 5.06 21.82 9.03
N VAL A 178 4.06 22.69 9.16
CA VAL A 178 2.95 22.78 8.17
C VAL A 178 3.47 23.19 6.80
N ALA A 179 4.40 24.14 6.72
CA ALA A 179 5.04 24.52 5.45
C ALA A 179 5.82 23.34 4.84
N CYS A 180 6.54 22.55 5.65
CA CYS A 180 7.21 21.33 5.19
C CYS A 180 6.21 20.28 4.69
N TYR A 181 5.06 20.12 5.37
CA TYR A 181 3.97 19.26 4.89
C TYR A 181 3.47 19.66 3.51
N LEU A 182 3.14 20.93 3.34
CA LEU A 182 2.68 21.48 2.06
C LEU A 182 3.72 21.32 0.95
N ALA A 183 4.99 21.59 1.26
CA ALA A 183 6.10 21.37 0.34
C ALA A 183 6.21 19.90 -0.09
N THR A 184 6.06 18.97 0.85
CA THR A 184 6.09 17.53 0.57
C THR A 184 4.88 17.11 -0.29
N LYS A 185 3.68 17.62 0.00
CA LYS A 185 2.46 17.41 -0.79
C LYS A 185 2.63 17.89 -2.24
N ASP A 186 3.25 19.06 -2.43
CA ASP A 186 3.54 19.61 -3.76
C ASP A 186 4.59 18.79 -4.51
N ILE A 187 5.65 18.32 -3.84
CA ILE A 187 6.66 17.42 -4.44
C ILE A 187 6.01 16.12 -4.91
N ILE A 188 5.14 15.51 -4.08
CA ILE A 188 4.41 14.29 -4.43
C ILE A 188 3.60 14.48 -5.71
N ALA A 189 2.87 15.60 -5.82
CA ALA A 189 2.06 15.91 -6.98
C ALA A 189 2.91 16.17 -8.24
N ASP A 190 3.96 17.00 -8.15
CA ASP A 190 4.82 17.37 -9.27
C ASP A 190 5.61 16.19 -9.84
N ARG A 191 6.00 15.26 -8.98
CA ARG A 191 6.78 14.08 -9.36
C ARG A 191 5.93 12.83 -9.57
N HIS A 192 4.59 12.94 -9.43
CA HIS A 192 3.64 11.84 -9.59
C HIS A 192 3.97 10.62 -8.73
N LEU A 193 4.38 10.86 -7.48
CA LEU A 193 4.70 9.79 -6.55
C LEU A 193 3.42 9.09 -6.08
N ASP A 194 3.49 7.78 -5.87
CA ASP A 194 2.36 6.97 -5.41
C ASP A 194 2.46 6.61 -3.93
N PHE A 195 3.66 6.45 -3.42
CA PHE A 195 3.97 6.21 -2.01
C PHE A 195 5.42 6.64 -1.73
N GLY A 196 5.81 6.73 -0.46
CA GLY A 196 7.13 7.24 -0.13
C GLY A 196 7.67 6.83 1.23
N ALA A 197 8.92 7.21 1.45
CA ALA A 197 9.61 7.12 2.73
C ALA A 197 10.37 8.42 2.98
N ILE A 198 10.27 8.99 4.18
CA ILE A 198 10.86 10.27 4.50
C ILE A 198 11.78 10.18 5.71
N LYS A 199 13.01 10.62 5.55
CA LYS A 199 13.96 10.80 6.63
C LYS A 199 13.74 12.15 7.31
N CYS A 200 13.70 12.19 8.64
CA CYS A 200 13.83 13.46 9.35
C CYS A 200 14.99 13.48 10.34
N MET A 201 15.35 12.34 10.88
CA MET A 201 16.46 12.24 11.84
C MET A 201 17.78 11.87 11.16
N PRO A 202 18.91 12.43 11.60
CA PRO A 202 18.99 13.53 12.58
C PRO A 202 18.89 14.93 11.96
N ASP A 203 19.03 15.06 10.65
CA ASP A 203 19.35 16.34 9.99
C ASP A 203 18.18 17.34 10.05
N MET A 204 17.00 16.94 9.58
CA MET A 204 15.82 17.82 9.61
C MET A 204 15.42 18.14 11.05
N THR A 205 15.43 17.16 11.95
CA THR A 205 15.07 17.35 13.35
C THR A 205 16.00 18.32 14.07
N ASN A 206 17.31 18.23 13.81
CA ASN A 206 18.30 19.07 14.48
C ASN A 206 18.40 20.48 13.91
N PHE A 207 18.23 20.64 12.58
CA PHE A 207 18.54 21.88 11.90
C PHE A 207 17.32 22.58 11.29
N ARG A 208 16.18 21.92 11.19
CA ARG A 208 14.96 22.45 10.58
C ARG A 208 13.72 22.09 11.39
N ALA A 209 12.94 21.09 10.97
CA ALA A 209 11.76 20.58 11.65
C ALA A 209 11.57 19.08 11.39
N PRO A 210 11.05 18.32 12.38
CA PRO A 210 10.64 16.93 12.14
C PRO A 210 9.50 16.86 11.12
N GLN A 211 9.36 15.70 10.47
CA GLN A 211 8.35 15.47 9.42
C GLN A 211 7.10 14.73 9.92
N CYS A 212 6.87 14.70 11.22
CA CYS A 212 5.75 13.98 11.84
C CYS A 212 4.39 14.48 11.35
N ILE A 213 4.20 15.80 11.14
CA ILE A 213 2.98 16.36 10.58
C ILE A 213 2.79 15.90 9.12
N SER A 214 3.88 15.89 8.34
CA SER A 214 3.83 15.41 6.94
C SER A 214 3.39 13.95 6.89
N THR A 215 3.99 13.07 7.69
CA THR A 215 3.63 11.65 7.71
C THR A 215 2.21 11.42 8.21
N ALA A 216 1.77 12.13 9.25
CA ALA A 216 0.44 11.98 9.83
C ALA A 216 -0.66 12.37 8.82
N LEU A 217 -0.56 13.55 8.21
CA LEU A 217 -1.58 14.06 7.31
C LEU A 217 -1.62 13.31 5.98
N LEU A 218 -0.45 12.99 5.40
CA LEU A 218 -0.38 12.23 4.13
C LEU A 218 -0.94 10.82 4.29
N ASN A 219 -0.59 10.10 5.35
CA ASN A 219 -1.15 8.79 5.63
C ASN A 219 -2.63 8.83 5.98
N GLY A 220 -3.09 9.90 6.62
CA GLY A 220 -4.48 10.08 7.02
C GLY A 220 -5.43 10.33 5.87
N GLY A 221 -4.95 10.91 4.76
CA GLY A 221 -5.78 11.24 3.60
C GLY A 221 -6.80 12.35 3.85
N TYR A 222 -6.51 13.28 4.77
CA TYR A 222 -7.40 14.39 5.11
C TYR A 222 -6.60 15.60 5.62
N ASP A 223 -6.90 16.78 5.10
CA ASP A 223 -6.33 18.06 5.55
C ASP A 223 -7.34 19.21 5.41
N ALA A 224 -6.84 20.44 5.43
CA ALA A 224 -7.66 21.66 5.30
C ALA A 224 -8.44 21.75 3.97
N ASP A 225 -7.97 21.09 2.92
CA ASP A 225 -8.66 21.03 1.61
C ASP A 225 -9.72 19.93 1.56
N GLY A 226 -9.82 19.08 2.60
CA GLY A 226 -10.75 17.96 2.71
C GLY A 226 -10.10 16.59 2.52
N GLU A 227 -10.90 15.61 2.11
CA GLU A 227 -10.43 14.23 1.88
C GLU A 227 -9.65 14.11 0.56
N PHE A 228 -8.59 13.31 0.61
CA PHE A 228 -7.81 12.91 -0.56
C PHE A 228 -7.39 11.43 -0.45
N ASP A 229 -6.91 10.82 -1.53
CA ASP A 229 -6.42 9.45 -1.50
C ASP A 229 -5.19 9.34 -0.58
N PRO A 230 -5.23 8.56 0.52
CA PRO A 230 -4.12 8.47 1.45
C PRO A 230 -2.79 8.16 0.73
N PHE A 231 -1.76 8.91 1.05
CA PHE A 231 -0.42 8.69 0.50
C PHE A 231 0.42 7.92 1.53
N PRO A 232 0.66 6.60 1.34
CA PRO A 232 1.49 5.83 2.25
C PRO A 232 2.91 6.39 2.31
N ILE A 233 3.32 6.87 3.48
CA ILE A 233 4.65 7.38 3.70
C ILE A 233 5.19 6.91 5.05
N SER A 234 6.29 6.17 5.02
CA SER A 234 6.96 5.72 6.24
C SER A 234 7.85 6.81 6.83
N CYS A 235 7.97 6.82 8.14
CA CYS A 235 9.00 7.57 8.84
C CYS A 235 10.36 6.85 8.69
N GLU A 236 11.44 7.50 9.15
CA GLU A 236 12.81 6.96 9.15
C GLU A 236 13.35 6.57 7.78
N ALA A 237 12.70 6.99 6.71
CA ALA A 237 12.97 6.54 5.34
C ALA A 237 12.99 5.00 5.22
N ASP A 238 12.13 4.32 5.97
CA ASP A 238 11.96 2.87 5.90
C ASP A 238 11.27 2.47 4.60
N ALA A 239 12.07 2.07 3.60
CA ALA A 239 11.57 1.71 2.28
C ALA A 239 10.71 0.44 2.30
N ASP A 240 11.08 -0.57 3.08
CA ASP A 240 10.32 -1.81 3.21
C ASP A 240 8.99 -1.57 3.95
N GLY A 241 9.01 -0.69 4.95
CA GLY A 241 7.81 -0.20 5.63
C GLY A 241 6.86 0.50 4.66
N ALA A 242 7.36 1.44 3.85
CA ALA A 242 6.59 2.15 2.85
C ALA A 242 5.96 1.22 1.81
N LEU A 243 6.71 0.24 1.29
CA LEU A 243 6.20 -0.76 0.36
C LEU A 243 5.10 -1.60 1.00
N THR A 244 5.28 -2.00 2.26
CA THR A 244 4.28 -2.75 3.02
C THR A 244 3.00 -1.93 3.20
N MET A 245 3.13 -0.65 3.54
CA MET A 245 1.99 0.27 3.69
C MET A 245 1.21 0.42 2.37
N GLU A 246 1.91 0.60 1.24
CA GLU A 246 1.25 0.66 -0.08
C GLU A 246 0.53 -0.65 -0.42
N MET A 247 1.15 -1.81 -0.16
CA MET A 247 0.50 -3.10 -0.35
C MET A 247 -0.78 -3.23 0.51
N LEU A 248 -0.73 -2.81 1.77
CA LEU A 248 -1.89 -2.85 2.68
C LEU A 248 -3.00 -1.90 2.21
N LYS A 249 -2.67 -0.69 1.77
CA LYS A 249 -3.62 0.25 1.16
C LYS A 249 -4.31 -0.37 -0.04
N LEU A 250 -3.55 -0.98 -0.96
CA LEU A 250 -4.10 -1.59 -2.16
C LEU A 250 -5.02 -2.80 -1.85
N ILE A 251 -4.63 -3.66 -0.91
CA ILE A 251 -5.42 -4.84 -0.50
C ILE A 251 -6.69 -4.44 0.23
N SER A 252 -6.63 -3.40 1.06
CA SER A 252 -7.80 -2.90 1.80
C SER A 252 -8.80 -2.14 0.94
N GLY A 253 -8.41 -1.75 -0.28
CA GLY A 253 -9.25 -0.95 -1.17
C GLY A 253 -9.13 0.55 -0.94
N GLY A 254 -7.98 1.03 -0.46
CA GLY A 254 -7.67 2.45 -0.30
C GLY A 254 -7.72 2.97 1.14
N MET A 255 -7.80 2.07 2.14
CA MET A 255 -7.79 2.50 3.54
C MET A 255 -6.46 3.16 3.93
N PRO A 256 -6.48 4.17 4.82
CA PRO A 256 -5.28 4.72 5.42
C PRO A 256 -4.40 3.65 6.08
N THR A 257 -3.09 3.84 6.00
CA THR A 257 -2.11 2.98 6.65
C THR A 257 -1.32 3.79 7.68
N MET A 258 -0.78 3.11 8.69
CA MET A 258 0.00 3.74 9.75
C MET A 258 1.38 3.10 9.83
N PHE A 259 2.40 3.94 9.92
CA PHE A 259 3.74 3.55 10.33
C PHE A 259 3.90 3.77 11.83
N ALA A 260 4.45 2.81 12.55
CA ALA A 260 4.76 2.96 13.97
C ALA A 260 5.82 1.95 14.41
N ASP A 261 6.66 2.35 15.38
CA ASP A 261 7.61 1.47 16.00
C ASP A 261 6.97 0.64 17.12
N VAL A 262 7.31 -0.64 17.21
CA VAL A 262 6.91 -1.46 18.35
C VAL A 262 7.87 -1.22 19.50
N SER A 263 7.48 -0.39 20.46
CA SER A 263 8.29 -0.07 21.64
C SER A 263 8.32 -1.26 22.61
N HIS A 264 7.18 -1.75 23.03
CA HIS A 264 7.08 -2.98 23.84
C HIS A 264 5.67 -3.56 23.84
N VAL A 265 5.55 -4.78 24.34
CA VAL A 265 4.29 -5.50 24.51
C VAL A 265 3.98 -5.63 25.99
N GLY A 266 2.92 -4.99 26.44
CA GLY A 266 2.37 -5.12 27.80
C GLY A 266 1.52 -6.38 27.92
N TYR A 267 2.12 -7.49 28.32
CA TYR A 267 1.41 -8.78 28.42
C TYR A 267 0.29 -8.78 29.47
N LYS A 268 0.48 -8.03 30.55
CA LYS A 268 -0.54 -7.93 31.62
C LYS A 268 -1.73 -7.08 31.17
N GLU A 269 -1.44 -5.97 30.53
CA GLU A 269 -2.39 -4.98 30.02
C GLU A 269 -3.04 -5.44 28.69
N LYS A 270 -2.45 -6.43 28.01
CA LYS A 270 -2.83 -6.89 26.67
C LYS A 270 -2.77 -5.75 25.64
N LEU A 271 -1.74 -4.90 25.74
CA LEU A 271 -1.53 -3.75 24.89
C LEU A 271 -0.20 -3.88 24.14
N ILE A 272 -0.17 -3.34 22.92
CA ILE A 272 1.05 -3.09 22.16
C ILE A 272 1.26 -1.58 22.17
N TYR A 273 2.44 -1.14 22.57
CA TYR A 273 2.81 0.27 22.57
C TYR A 273 3.51 0.60 21.26
N LEU A 274 2.89 1.50 20.48
CA LEU A 274 3.30 1.87 19.13
C LEU A 274 3.61 3.38 19.07
N PRO A 275 4.68 3.85 19.71
CA PRO A 275 5.11 5.23 19.49
C PRO A 275 5.58 5.39 18.05
N ASN A 276 5.41 6.60 17.53
CA ASN A 276 6.15 7.06 16.37
C ASN A 276 7.04 8.22 16.83
N CYS A 277 8.25 8.30 16.32
CA CYS A 277 9.25 9.28 16.77
C CYS A 277 8.81 10.73 16.58
#